data_b358f49b4afc791f80e6cbe49b1da953
#
_entry.id   b358f49b4afc791f80e6cbe49b1da953
#
_cell.length_a   1.000
_cell.length_b   1.000
_cell.length_c   1.000
_cell.angle_alpha   90.00
_cell.angle_beta   90.00
_cell.angle_gamma   90.00
#
_symmetry.space_group_name_H-M   'P 1'
#
loop_
_entity.id
_entity.type
_entity.pdbx_description
1 polymer ?
#
loop_
_entity_poly.entity_id
_entity_poly.type
_entity_poly.pdbx_seq_one_letter_code
_entity_poly.pdbx_strand_id
1 'polypeptide(L)'
;DNKPAALFVHGSSMASQPTFDLKVVGRADSSVMDWFARRGFVCWSVDMEGYGRSDKNRDITCDIANGADDLAAATDYISRTRGVQSFLIYGISSGALRAALFAQRHPDRVARLALDAFVWTGEGSPTLEQRRKKLPEFLKAKRRPIDRAFVYSIFERDHPECADKRVIDAFADAILALDSSMPNGTYIDMCSKLPVVDPAAITVPTIMMRGEFDGIAGFDDLMNFFARLPNPDKQFTVMPGISHASFQQKNYLTVYHILHSFFSRPDPVYLTAALPARRSSA
;
A
#
# COMPACT_ATOMS: atom_id res chain seq x y z
N ASP A 1 19.29 -5.60 -18.06
CA ASP A 1 19.45 -5.86 -16.62
C ASP A 1 18.24 -6.66 -16.13
N ASN A 2 18.49 -7.91 -15.74
CA ASN A 2 17.42 -8.85 -15.32
C ASN A 2 17.10 -8.69 -13.81
N LYS A 3 17.14 -7.45 -13.30
CA LYS A 3 16.87 -7.15 -11.90
C LYS A 3 15.35 -7.15 -11.63
N PRO A 4 14.90 -7.72 -10.51
CA PRO A 4 13.48 -7.69 -10.15
C PRO A 4 12.96 -6.26 -9.97
N ALA A 5 11.79 -5.98 -10.51
CA ALA A 5 11.14 -4.68 -10.41
C ALA A 5 10.18 -4.65 -9.23
N ALA A 6 10.44 -3.80 -8.26
CA ALA A 6 9.58 -3.54 -7.12
C ALA A 6 8.78 -2.25 -7.36
N LEU A 7 7.45 -2.34 -7.26
CA LEU A 7 6.52 -1.21 -7.41
C LEU A 7 5.83 -0.91 -6.07
N PHE A 8 5.99 0.31 -5.59
CA PHE A 8 5.47 0.77 -4.30
C PHE A 8 4.23 1.65 -4.48
N VAL A 9 3.15 1.32 -3.77
CA VAL A 9 1.81 1.91 -3.92
C VAL A 9 1.38 2.60 -2.62
N HIS A 10 1.28 3.93 -2.64
CA HIS A 10 0.99 4.75 -1.47
C HIS A 10 -0.48 4.72 -1.02
N GLY A 11 -0.73 5.16 0.22
CA GLY A 11 -2.04 5.24 0.85
C GLY A 11 -2.83 6.51 0.50
N SER A 12 -3.90 6.77 1.28
CA SER A 12 -4.90 7.82 1.01
C SER A 12 -4.46 9.25 1.36
N SER A 13 -3.38 9.40 2.09
CA SER A 13 -3.08 10.68 2.77
C SER A 13 -1.70 11.22 2.46
N MET A 14 -1.02 10.63 1.50
CA MET A 14 0.34 10.99 1.11
C MET A 14 0.64 10.55 -0.31
N ALA A 15 1.55 11.27 -0.98
CA ALA A 15 2.11 10.88 -2.26
C ALA A 15 3.22 9.82 -2.10
N SER A 16 3.73 9.29 -3.20
CA SER A 16 4.72 8.20 -3.20
C SER A 16 6.07 8.62 -2.62
N GLN A 17 6.59 9.79 -3.00
CA GLN A 17 7.91 10.22 -2.56
C GLN A 17 8.01 10.40 -1.03
N PRO A 18 7.10 11.07 -0.32
CA PRO A 18 7.12 11.11 1.14
C PRO A 18 7.04 9.71 1.77
N THR A 19 6.32 8.79 1.15
CA THR A 19 6.09 7.45 1.71
C THR A 19 7.30 6.54 1.52
N PHE A 20 7.92 6.55 0.33
CA PHE A 20 8.88 5.52 -0.06
C PHE A 20 10.30 6.03 -0.27
N ASP A 21 10.48 7.32 -0.55
CA ASP A 21 11.80 7.95 -0.77
C ASP A 21 12.05 9.14 0.14
N LEU A 22 11.58 9.05 1.40
CA LEU A 22 11.78 10.09 2.40
C LEU A 22 13.25 10.12 2.85
N LYS A 23 13.87 11.28 2.81
CA LYS A 23 15.20 11.52 3.36
C LYS A 23 15.07 12.21 4.72
N VAL A 24 15.57 11.55 5.76
CA VAL A 24 15.54 12.08 7.13
C VAL A 24 16.97 12.21 7.64
N VAL A 25 17.39 13.42 7.99
CA VAL A 25 18.74 13.67 8.53
C VAL A 25 18.96 12.86 9.80
N GLY A 26 20.07 12.13 9.84
CA GLY A 26 20.45 11.30 10.99
C GLY A 26 19.62 10.02 11.17
N ARG A 27 18.81 9.63 10.18
CA ARG A 27 18.17 8.32 10.11
C ARG A 27 18.75 7.51 8.96
N ALA A 28 19.51 6.48 9.30
CA ALA A 28 20.09 5.58 8.31
C ALA A 28 18.95 4.90 7.51
N ASP A 29 19.18 4.66 6.21
CA ASP A 29 18.25 3.91 5.37
C ASP A 29 16.80 4.42 5.39
N SER A 30 16.60 5.74 5.52
CA SER A 30 15.25 6.33 5.61
C SER A 30 14.41 6.15 4.35
N SER A 31 15.04 5.95 3.18
CA SER A 31 14.37 5.62 1.93
C SER A 31 14.32 4.11 1.73
N VAL A 32 13.12 3.53 1.68
CA VAL A 32 12.95 2.12 1.34
C VAL A 32 13.38 1.82 -0.09
N MET A 33 13.15 2.75 -1.02
CA MET A 33 13.57 2.59 -2.42
C MET A 33 15.08 2.49 -2.54
N ASP A 34 15.84 3.37 -1.87
CA ASP A 34 17.31 3.28 -1.84
C ASP A 34 17.81 1.98 -1.21
N TRP A 35 17.16 1.57 -0.12
CA TRP A 35 17.53 0.36 0.60
C TRP A 35 17.35 -0.90 -0.27
N PHE A 36 16.25 -1.00 -1.02
CA PHE A 36 16.00 -2.08 -1.98
C PHE A 36 16.91 -1.98 -3.22
N ALA A 37 17.14 -0.77 -3.75
CA ALA A 37 18.00 -0.55 -4.90
C ALA A 37 19.44 -1.03 -4.63
N ARG A 38 19.98 -0.77 -3.44
CA ARG A 38 21.30 -1.30 -3.02
C ARG A 38 21.33 -2.83 -2.89
N ARG A 39 20.17 -3.49 -2.84
CA ARG A 39 20.02 -4.96 -2.79
C ARG A 39 19.65 -5.58 -4.13
N GLY A 40 19.82 -4.83 -5.22
CA GLY A 40 19.68 -5.35 -6.57
C GLY A 40 18.28 -5.26 -7.17
N PHE A 41 17.36 -4.54 -6.56
CA PHE A 41 16.03 -4.28 -7.14
C PHE A 41 16.02 -3.01 -8.00
N VAL A 42 15.16 -2.97 -8.99
CA VAL A 42 14.78 -1.72 -9.67
C VAL A 42 13.48 -1.24 -9.01
N CYS A 43 13.55 -0.10 -8.32
CA CYS A 43 12.44 0.40 -7.53
C CYS A 43 11.65 1.46 -8.31
N TRP A 44 10.34 1.29 -8.32
CA TRP A 44 9.37 2.20 -8.89
C TRP A 44 8.36 2.63 -7.85
N SER A 45 7.92 3.85 -7.94
CA SER A 45 6.74 4.33 -7.21
C SER A 45 5.94 5.23 -8.13
N VAL A 46 4.63 5.29 -7.92
CA VAL A 46 3.72 6.11 -8.71
C VAL A 46 2.89 6.98 -7.78
N ASP A 47 2.83 8.27 -8.06
CA ASP A 47 1.80 9.12 -7.47
C ASP A 47 0.48 8.78 -8.17
N MET A 48 -0.49 8.26 -7.45
CA MET A 48 -1.83 8.04 -7.97
C MET A 48 -2.44 9.36 -8.43
N GLU A 49 -3.34 9.31 -9.39
CA GLU A 49 -4.06 10.51 -9.81
C GLU A 49 -4.65 11.27 -8.62
N GLY A 50 -4.50 12.59 -8.63
CA GLY A 50 -4.92 13.44 -7.53
C GLY A 50 -3.88 13.65 -6.41
N TYR A 51 -2.71 13.00 -6.47
CA TYR A 51 -1.65 13.08 -5.46
C TYR A 51 -0.32 13.53 -6.06
N GLY A 52 0.51 14.17 -5.23
CA GLY A 52 1.90 14.47 -5.53
C GLY A 52 2.09 15.25 -6.84
N ARG A 53 2.85 14.67 -7.76
CA ARG A 53 3.17 15.23 -9.07
C ARG A 53 2.23 14.78 -10.19
N SER A 54 1.29 13.86 -9.90
CA SER A 54 0.27 13.42 -10.86
C SER A 54 -0.82 14.46 -11.05
N ASP A 55 -1.57 14.35 -12.14
CA ASP A 55 -2.65 15.26 -12.48
C ASP A 55 -3.72 15.33 -11.39
N LYS A 56 -4.24 16.53 -11.14
CA LYS A 56 -5.25 16.85 -10.12
C LYS A 56 -6.49 17.52 -10.71
N ASN A 57 -6.55 17.61 -12.04
CA ASN A 57 -7.49 18.50 -12.75
C ASN A 57 -8.79 17.80 -13.16
N ARG A 58 -8.84 16.47 -13.13
CA ARG A 58 -10.11 15.77 -13.41
C ARG A 58 -11.06 15.93 -12.24
N ASP A 59 -12.32 16.14 -12.58
CA ASP A 59 -13.39 16.35 -11.59
C ASP A 59 -13.90 15.01 -11.02
N ILE A 60 -12.99 14.20 -10.43
CA ILE A 60 -13.25 12.87 -9.86
C ILE A 60 -12.75 12.78 -8.43
N THR A 61 -13.16 11.75 -7.71
CA THR A 61 -12.78 11.51 -6.32
C THR A 61 -11.50 10.68 -6.15
N CYS A 62 -10.94 10.10 -7.23
CA CYS A 62 -9.76 9.23 -7.24
C CYS A 62 -9.92 8.07 -6.24
N ASP A 63 -10.85 7.19 -6.50
CA ASP A 63 -11.22 6.05 -5.66
C ASP A 63 -10.25 4.86 -5.78
N ILE A 64 -10.57 3.73 -5.16
CA ILE A 64 -9.72 2.53 -5.21
C ILE A 64 -9.63 1.97 -6.63
N ALA A 65 -10.73 1.99 -7.39
CA ALA A 65 -10.75 1.48 -8.76
C ALA A 65 -9.88 2.34 -9.69
N ASN A 66 -9.94 3.68 -9.56
CA ASN A 66 -9.01 4.58 -10.25
C ASN A 66 -7.55 4.24 -9.97
N GLY A 67 -7.20 3.98 -8.69
CA GLY A 67 -5.83 3.63 -8.37
C GLY A 67 -5.38 2.29 -8.94
N ALA A 68 -6.29 1.32 -9.13
CA ALA A 68 -5.96 0.09 -9.86
C ALA A 68 -5.73 0.36 -11.36
N ASP A 69 -6.47 1.29 -11.96
CA ASP A 69 -6.26 1.72 -13.35
C ASP A 69 -4.95 2.52 -13.50
N ASP A 70 -4.58 3.35 -12.53
CA ASP A 70 -3.26 4.02 -12.47
C ASP A 70 -2.11 3.00 -12.43
N LEU A 71 -2.26 1.91 -11.68
CA LEU A 71 -1.28 0.83 -11.65
C LEU A 71 -1.19 0.09 -12.98
N ALA A 72 -2.31 -0.10 -13.69
CA ALA A 72 -2.30 -0.68 -15.02
C ALA A 72 -1.50 0.20 -15.99
N ALA A 73 -1.75 1.52 -15.99
CA ALA A 73 -1.02 2.48 -16.80
C ALA A 73 0.48 2.55 -16.45
N ALA A 74 0.81 2.57 -15.15
CA ALA A 74 2.20 2.58 -14.68
C ALA A 74 2.95 1.31 -15.10
N THR A 75 2.36 0.14 -14.90
CA THR A 75 2.97 -1.13 -15.31
C THR A 75 3.13 -1.25 -16.83
N ASP A 76 2.16 -0.76 -17.62
CA ASP A 76 2.29 -0.67 -19.08
C ASP A 76 3.46 0.24 -19.50
N TYR A 77 3.62 1.39 -18.86
CA TYR A 77 4.74 2.29 -19.13
C TYR A 77 6.09 1.62 -18.80
N ILE A 78 6.20 0.99 -17.63
CA ILE A 78 7.44 0.32 -17.20
C ILE A 78 7.75 -0.86 -18.13
N SER A 79 6.74 -1.65 -18.52
CA SER A 79 6.90 -2.77 -19.45
C SER A 79 7.45 -2.30 -20.80
N ARG A 80 6.89 -1.23 -21.37
CA ARG A 80 7.36 -0.68 -22.64
C ARG A 80 8.77 -0.10 -22.56
N THR A 81 9.13 0.52 -21.44
CA THR A 81 10.42 1.22 -21.30
C THR A 81 11.57 0.34 -20.81
N ARG A 82 11.26 -0.73 -20.09
CA ARG A 82 12.26 -1.59 -19.43
C ARG A 82 12.13 -3.07 -19.77
N GLY A 83 11.13 -3.49 -20.52
CA GLY A 83 10.90 -4.89 -20.87
C GLY A 83 10.41 -5.76 -19.70
N VAL A 84 10.05 -5.17 -18.56
CA VAL A 84 9.54 -5.88 -17.38
C VAL A 84 8.10 -6.31 -17.62
N GLN A 85 7.77 -7.59 -17.41
CA GLN A 85 6.42 -8.12 -17.63
C GLN A 85 5.67 -8.38 -16.31
N SER A 86 6.39 -8.61 -15.22
CA SER A 86 5.80 -8.98 -13.93
C SER A 86 6.51 -8.26 -12.79
N PHE A 87 5.75 -7.80 -11.80
CA PHE A 87 6.19 -6.88 -10.76
C PHE A 87 6.05 -7.49 -9.37
N LEU A 88 6.98 -7.13 -8.50
CA LEU A 88 6.86 -7.30 -7.05
C LEU A 88 6.12 -6.07 -6.52
N ILE A 89 4.88 -6.22 -6.07
CA ILE A 89 4.05 -5.07 -5.70
C ILE A 89 3.89 -5.00 -4.19
N TYR A 90 4.22 -3.85 -3.62
CA TYR A 90 3.92 -3.49 -2.24
C TYR A 90 2.89 -2.37 -2.21
N GLY A 91 1.82 -2.56 -1.45
CA GLY A 91 0.84 -1.51 -1.17
C GLY A 91 0.61 -1.34 0.32
N ILE A 92 0.44 -0.08 0.76
CA ILE A 92 0.15 0.26 2.15
C ILE A 92 -1.21 0.95 2.28
N SER A 93 -2.02 0.54 3.28
CA SER A 93 -3.33 1.14 3.58
C SER A 93 -4.27 1.07 2.35
N SER A 94 -4.84 2.16 1.88
CA SER A 94 -5.61 2.16 0.62
C SER A 94 -4.76 1.82 -0.60
N GLY A 95 -3.44 1.98 -0.53
CA GLY A 95 -2.51 1.47 -1.54
C GLY A 95 -2.51 -0.06 -1.60
N ALA A 96 -2.69 -0.72 -0.46
CA ALA A 96 -2.86 -2.18 -0.42
C ALA A 96 -4.19 -2.61 -1.09
N LEU A 97 -5.28 -1.85 -0.92
CA LEU A 97 -6.54 -2.10 -1.63
C LEU A 97 -6.39 -1.92 -3.16
N ARG A 98 -5.70 -0.85 -3.59
CA ARG A 98 -5.39 -0.60 -5.01
C ARG A 98 -4.54 -1.72 -5.61
N ALA A 99 -3.49 -2.13 -4.90
CA ALA A 99 -2.59 -3.21 -5.31
C ALA A 99 -3.31 -4.56 -5.37
N ALA A 100 -4.16 -4.87 -4.39
CA ALA A 100 -4.96 -6.10 -4.37
C ALA A 100 -6.00 -6.13 -5.50
N LEU A 101 -6.70 -5.01 -5.76
CA LEU A 101 -7.65 -4.91 -6.87
C LEU A 101 -6.95 -5.00 -8.22
N PHE A 102 -5.76 -4.39 -8.36
CA PHE A 102 -4.93 -4.55 -9.54
C PHE A 102 -4.50 -6.01 -9.74
N ALA A 103 -4.02 -6.68 -8.70
CA ALA A 103 -3.64 -8.09 -8.77
C ALA A 103 -4.82 -9.02 -9.11
N GLN A 104 -6.03 -8.69 -8.63
CA GLN A 104 -7.26 -9.41 -9.01
C GLN A 104 -7.57 -9.26 -10.50
N ARG A 105 -7.38 -8.06 -11.07
CA ARG A 105 -7.68 -7.75 -12.48
C ARG A 105 -6.58 -8.21 -13.44
N HIS A 106 -5.31 -8.15 -12.99
CA HIS A 106 -4.10 -8.38 -13.80
C HIS A 106 -3.12 -9.33 -13.08
N PRO A 107 -3.53 -10.56 -12.73
CA PRO A 107 -2.65 -11.49 -11.97
C PRO A 107 -1.37 -11.88 -12.73
N ASP A 108 -1.39 -11.84 -14.05
CA ASP A 108 -0.26 -12.09 -14.94
C ASP A 108 0.86 -11.03 -14.81
N ARG A 109 0.53 -9.83 -14.33
CA ARG A 109 1.48 -8.73 -14.12
C ARG A 109 2.09 -8.70 -12.72
N VAL A 110 1.68 -9.60 -11.82
CA VAL A 110 2.11 -9.59 -10.42
C VAL A 110 2.89 -10.87 -10.11
N ALA A 111 4.18 -10.72 -9.85
CA ALA A 111 5.03 -11.82 -9.41
C ALA A 111 4.76 -12.19 -7.94
N ARG A 112 4.71 -11.18 -7.08
CA ARG A 112 4.42 -11.29 -5.64
C ARG A 112 3.69 -10.03 -5.16
N LEU A 113 2.75 -10.20 -4.23
CA LEU A 113 1.93 -9.13 -3.68
C LEU A 113 2.17 -8.99 -2.17
N ALA A 114 2.53 -7.80 -1.71
CA ALA A 114 2.64 -7.47 -0.29
C ALA A 114 1.57 -6.44 0.08
N LEU A 115 0.70 -6.80 1.01
CA LEU A 115 -0.41 -5.98 1.51
C LEU A 115 -0.11 -5.55 2.94
N ASP A 116 0.29 -4.30 3.14
CA ASP A 116 0.60 -3.72 4.44
C ASP A 116 -0.52 -2.81 4.92
N ALA A 117 -0.85 -2.89 6.21
CA ALA A 117 -1.92 -2.09 6.81
C ALA A 117 -3.24 -2.17 6.02
N PHE A 118 -3.52 -3.35 5.49
CA PHE A 118 -4.67 -3.66 4.63
C PHE A 118 -5.96 -3.71 5.45
N VAL A 119 -7.07 -3.42 4.80
CA VAL A 119 -8.42 -3.62 5.35
C VAL A 119 -9.26 -4.35 4.30
N TRP A 120 -10.04 -5.35 4.73
CA TRP A 120 -10.90 -6.09 3.82
C TRP A 120 -12.36 -5.62 3.91
N THR A 121 -13.05 -5.96 5.00
CA THR A 121 -14.43 -5.51 5.26
C THR A 121 -14.48 -4.27 6.16
N GLY A 122 -13.41 -4.06 6.91
CA GLY A 122 -13.30 -3.03 7.94
C GLY A 122 -14.04 -3.37 9.23
N GLU A 123 -14.40 -4.64 9.42
CA GLU A 123 -14.94 -5.13 10.69
C GLU A 123 -13.85 -5.07 11.78
N GLY A 124 -14.23 -4.63 12.97
CA GLY A 124 -13.29 -4.49 14.09
C GLY A 124 -12.24 -3.38 13.91
N SER A 125 -12.45 -2.42 13.00
CA SER A 125 -11.55 -1.28 12.81
C SER A 125 -12.05 -0.02 13.53
N PRO A 126 -11.48 0.35 14.69
CA PRO A 126 -11.93 1.53 15.42
C PRO A 126 -11.73 2.83 14.63
N THR A 127 -10.67 2.91 13.83
CA THR A 127 -10.42 4.07 12.96
C THR A 127 -11.49 4.21 11.88
N LEU A 128 -11.91 3.12 11.22
CA LEU A 128 -12.96 3.18 10.21
C LEU A 128 -14.33 3.47 10.81
N GLU A 129 -14.63 2.96 11.99
CA GLU A 129 -15.87 3.30 12.71
C GLU A 129 -16.00 4.80 12.94
N GLN A 130 -14.92 5.45 13.41
CA GLN A 130 -14.91 6.90 13.57
C GLN A 130 -14.96 7.64 12.22
N ARG A 131 -14.31 7.12 11.21
CA ARG A 131 -14.27 7.72 9.87
C ARG A 131 -15.63 7.62 9.16
N ARG A 132 -16.38 6.52 9.35
CA ARG A 132 -17.74 6.33 8.82
C ARG A 132 -18.72 7.40 9.33
N LYS A 133 -18.54 7.92 10.56
CA LYS A 133 -19.35 9.03 11.09
C LYS A 133 -19.18 10.32 10.28
N LYS A 134 -18.03 10.47 9.61
CA LYS A 134 -17.70 11.63 8.74
C LYS A 134 -18.00 11.39 7.26
N LEU A 135 -18.58 10.27 6.88
CA LEU A 135 -18.89 9.96 5.47
C LEU A 135 -19.71 11.07 4.79
N PRO A 136 -20.74 11.68 5.41
CA PRO A 136 -21.50 12.77 4.81
C PRO A 136 -20.61 13.99 4.44
N GLU A 137 -19.52 14.22 5.20
CA GLU A 137 -18.56 15.30 4.91
C GLU A 137 -17.69 14.95 3.70
N PHE A 138 -17.23 13.71 3.60
CA PHE A 138 -16.43 13.24 2.45
C PHE A 138 -17.22 13.27 1.14
N LEU A 139 -18.51 13.01 1.19
CA LEU A 139 -19.39 13.03 0.02
C LEU A 139 -19.68 14.46 -0.51
N LYS A 140 -19.50 15.50 0.32
CA LYS A 140 -19.75 16.91 -0.09
C LYS A 140 -18.68 17.49 -0.99
N ALA A 141 -17.46 16.94 -0.96
CA ALA A 141 -16.33 17.45 -1.73
C ALA A 141 -15.48 16.30 -2.29
N LYS A 142 -14.88 16.52 -3.45
CA LYS A 142 -14.00 15.52 -4.05
C LYS A 142 -12.65 15.43 -3.36
N ARG A 143 -12.23 16.48 -2.67
CA ARG A 143 -10.96 16.59 -1.96
C ARG A 143 -11.19 17.17 -0.58
N ARG A 144 -10.31 16.83 0.36
CA ARG A 144 -10.26 17.39 1.72
C ARG A 144 -8.94 18.13 1.92
N PRO A 145 -8.92 19.26 2.62
CA PRO A 145 -7.67 19.92 2.98
C PRO A 145 -6.85 19.02 3.93
N ILE A 146 -5.54 19.21 3.88
CA ILE A 146 -4.60 18.60 4.81
C ILE A 146 -3.68 19.68 5.38
N ASP A 147 -3.25 19.47 6.60
CA ASP A 147 -2.31 20.31 7.33
C ASP A 147 -1.35 19.46 8.16
N ARG A 148 -0.43 20.11 8.85
CA ARG A 148 0.55 19.45 9.71
C ARG A 148 -0.10 18.64 10.84
N ALA A 149 -1.16 19.17 11.44
CA ALA A 149 -1.88 18.49 12.52
C ALA A 149 -2.51 17.18 12.01
N PHE A 150 -3.09 17.21 10.80
CA PHE A 150 -3.61 16.01 10.16
C PHE A 150 -2.50 14.96 9.95
N VAL A 151 -1.30 15.37 9.47
CA VAL A 151 -0.19 14.44 9.27
C VAL A 151 0.27 13.83 10.59
N TYR A 152 0.40 14.63 11.65
CA TYR A 152 0.73 14.15 12.99
C TYR A 152 -0.28 13.11 13.48
N SER A 153 -1.57 13.34 13.25
CA SER A 153 -2.64 12.41 13.66
C SER A 153 -2.53 11.01 13.07
N ILE A 154 -1.82 10.84 11.94
CA ILE A 154 -1.56 9.52 11.33
C ILE A 154 -0.68 8.66 12.25
N PHE A 155 0.24 9.30 12.98
CA PHE A 155 1.20 8.62 13.86
C PHE A 155 0.71 8.50 15.30
N GLU A 156 -0.03 9.51 15.77
CA GLU A 156 -0.44 9.63 17.18
C GLU A 156 -1.73 8.89 17.50
N ARG A 157 -2.56 8.69 16.48
CA ARG A 157 -3.91 8.10 16.59
C ARG A 157 -3.91 6.71 17.21
N ASP A 158 -3.01 5.83 16.77
CA ASP A 158 -3.02 4.43 17.15
C ASP A 158 -2.05 4.16 18.33
N HIS A 159 -0.81 4.66 18.22
CA HIS A 159 0.19 4.58 19.28
C HIS A 159 1.28 5.66 19.10
N PRO A 160 1.31 6.72 19.93
CA PRO A 160 2.15 7.91 19.71
C PRO A 160 3.66 7.64 19.78
N GLU A 161 4.10 6.60 20.49
CA GLU A 161 5.54 6.34 20.69
C GLU A 161 6.21 5.53 19.57
N CYS A 162 5.47 5.05 18.59
CA CYS A 162 6.00 4.22 17.51
C CYS A 162 6.89 4.99 16.52
N ALA A 163 6.77 6.32 16.39
CA ALA A 163 7.53 7.14 15.45
C ALA A 163 8.29 8.26 16.17
N ASP A 164 9.47 8.61 15.65
CA ASP A 164 10.25 9.76 16.15
C ASP A 164 9.68 11.06 15.59
N LYS A 165 9.62 12.11 16.45
CA LYS A 165 9.11 13.44 16.06
C LYS A 165 9.80 13.99 14.80
N ARG A 166 11.13 13.89 14.69
CA ARG A 166 11.86 14.39 13.52
C ARG A 166 11.48 13.66 12.22
N VAL A 167 11.08 12.38 12.31
CA VAL A 167 10.58 11.62 11.14
C VAL A 167 9.21 12.12 10.75
N ILE A 168 8.34 12.35 11.73
CA ILE A 168 7.00 12.92 11.50
C ILE A 168 7.12 14.32 10.89
N ASP A 169 8.02 15.16 11.40
CA ASP A 169 8.28 16.51 10.86
C ASP A 169 8.75 16.45 9.40
N ALA A 170 9.76 15.64 9.10
CA ALA A 170 10.28 15.49 7.75
C ALA A 170 9.20 14.93 6.78
N PHE A 171 8.37 14.01 7.26
CA PHE A 171 7.27 13.44 6.50
C PHE A 171 6.19 14.50 6.21
N ALA A 172 5.83 15.30 7.23
CA ALA A 172 4.88 16.39 7.08
C ALA A 172 5.37 17.45 6.10
N ASP A 173 6.65 17.85 6.20
CA ASP A 173 7.26 18.81 5.27
C ASP A 173 7.23 18.29 3.83
N ALA A 174 7.57 17.02 3.62
CA ALA A 174 7.57 16.41 2.30
C ALA A 174 6.15 16.29 1.70
N ILE A 175 5.14 15.95 2.50
CA ILE A 175 3.74 15.89 2.05
C ILE A 175 3.24 17.29 1.68
N LEU A 176 3.39 18.26 2.59
CA LEU A 176 2.83 19.60 2.43
C LEU A 176 3.54 20.42 1.33
N ALA A 177 4.76 20.04 0.95
CA ALA A 177 5.44 20.60 -0.22
C ALA A 177 4.80 20.15 -1.55
N LEU A 178 4.10 19.03 -1.58
CA LEU A 178 3.48 18.46 -2.77
C LEU A 178 1.96 18.71 -2.84
N ASP A 179 1.30 18.68 -1.69
CA ASP A 179 -0.15 18.64 -1.61
C ASP A 179 -0.69 19.51 -0.47
N SER A 180 -1.70 20.32 -0.76
CA SER A 180 -2.50 21.06 0.23
C SER A 180 -3.86 20.39 0.50
N SER A 181 -4.21 19.40 -0.32
CA SER A 181 -5.47 18.63 -0.19
C SER A 181 -5.30 17.24 -0.78
N MET A 182 -6.12 16.29 -0.32
CA MET A 182 -6.13 14.90 -0.76
C MET A 182 -7.51 14.49 -1.30
N PRO A 183 -7.56 13.60 -2.33
CA PRO A 183 -8.83 13.06 -2.81
C PRO A 183 -9.62 12.31 -1.74
N ASN A 184 -10.95 12.34 -1.82
CA ASN A 184 -11.84 11.67 -0.88
C ASN A 184 -12.25 10.26 -1.29
N GLY A 185 -12.02 9.84 -2.55
CA GLY A 185 -12.57 8.60 -3.08
C GLY A 185 -12.19 7.36 -2.27
N THR A 186 -10.93 7.23 -1.86
CA THR A 186 -10.50 6.09 -1.04
C THR A 186 -11.15 6.07 0.35
N TYR A 187 -11.43 7.25 0.94
CA TYR A 187 -12.15 7.35 2.21
C TYR A 187 -13.62 6.97 2.04
N ILE A 188 -14.25 7.44 0.96
CA ILE A 188 -15.63 7.09 0.60
C ILE A 188 -15.74 5.58 0.41
N ASP A 189 -14.84 4.96 -0.36
CA ASP A 189 -14.84 3.51 -0.60
C ASP A 189 -14.68 2.71 0.69
N MET A 190 -13.67 3.06 1.51
CA MET A 190 -13.42 2.36 2.78
C MET A 190 -14.57 2.55 3.79
N CYS A 191 -15.31 3.65 3.74
CA CYS A 191 -16.43 3.90 4.64
C CYS A 191 -17.73 3.25 4.18
N SER A 192 -17.94 3.05 2.86
CA SER A 192 -19.26 2.70 2.31
C SER A 192 -19.29 1.54 1.31
N LYS A 193 -18.14 1.07 0.79
CA LYS A 193 -18.11 0.08 -0.30
C LYS A 193 -17.29 -1.19 0.00
N LEU A 194 -16.70 -1.32 1.20
CA LEU A 194 -15.96 -2.53 1.53
C LEU A 194 -16.90 -3.75 1.62
N PRO A 195 -16.48 -4.93 1.17
CA PRO A 195 -15.19 -5.23 0.55
C PRO A 195 -15.14 -4.86 -0.94
N VAL A 196 -13.99 -4.30 -1.41
CA VAL A 196 -13.75 -3.98 -2.82
C VAL A 196 -12.87 -5.02 -3.51
N VAL A 197 -12.37 -6.00 -2.78
CA VAL A 197 -11.48 -7.08 -3.24
C VAL A 197 -12.05 -8.43 -2.81
N ASP A 198 -12.09 -9.38 -3.75
CA ASP A 198 -12.41 -10.78 -3.47
C ASP A 198 -11.10 -11.57 -3.24
N PRO A 199 -10.85 -12.09 -2.02
CA PRO A 199 -9.66 -12.88 -1.75
C PRO A 199 -9.52 -14.12 -2.66
N ALA A 200 -10.63 -14.74 -3.08
CA ALA A 200 -10.60 -15.89 -3.96
C ALA A 200 -10.06 -15.57 -5.37
N ALA A 201 -10.11 -14.32 -5.77
CA ALA A 201 -9.57 -13.84 -7.04
C ALA A 201 -8.08 -13.43 -6.99
N ILE A 202 -7.46 -13.42 -5.80
CA ILE A 202 -6.03 -13.14 -5.63
C ILE A 202 -5.25 -14.45 -5.75
N THR A 203 -4.82 -14.78 -6.95
CA THR A 203 -4.16 -16.06 -7.26
C THR A 203 -2.64 -16.03 -7.17
N VAL A 204 -2.04 -14.86 -6.89
CA VAL A 204 -0.60 -14.64 -6.82
C VAL A 204 -0.05 -14.90 -5.42
N PRO A 205 1.26 -15.23 -5.28
CA PRO A 205 1.91 -15.30 -3.98
C PRO A 205 1.73 -14.02 -3.18
N THR A 206 1.23 -14.12 -1.94
CA THR A 206 0.81 -12.94 -1.17
C THR A 206 1.33 -12.97 0.26
N ILE A 207 1.91 -11.86 0.74
CA ILE A 207 2.15 -11.60 2.15
C ILE A 207 1.21 -10.50 2.66
N MET A 208 0.62 -10.74 3.83
CA MET A 208 -0.11 -9.72 4.58
C MET A 208 0.73 -9.29 5.77
N MET A 209 0.96 -7.97 5.88
CA MET A 209 1.78 -7.35 6.91
C MET A 209 0.90 -6.43 7.75
N ARG A 210 0.93 -6.59 9.07
CA ARG A 210 0.11 -5.80 10.00
C ARG A 210 0.98 -5.25 11.12
N GLY A 211 0.90 -3.94 11.37
CA GLY A 211 1.48 -3.35 12.58
C GLY A 211 0.74 -3.82 13.84
N GLU A 212 1.48 -4.10 14.92
CA GLU A 212 0.91 -4.49 16.22
C GLU A 212 -0.19 -3.53 16.68
N PHE A 213 0.03 -2.22 16.51
CA PHE A 213 -0.85 -1.14 16.95
C PHE A 213 -1.70 -0.52 15.83
N ASP A 214 -1.82 -1.18 14.67
CA ASP A 214 -2.61 -0.64 13.57
C ASP A 214 -4.12 -0.67 13.88
N GLY A 215 -4.70 0.52 14.06
CA GLY A 215 -6.13 0.70 14.37
C GLY A 215 -7.06 0.65 13.15
N ILE A 216 -6.53 0.51 11.93
CA ILE A 216 -7.32 0.34 10.70
C ILE A 216 -7.43 -1.14 10.32
N ALA A 217 -6.34 -1.86 10.38
CA ALA A 217 -6.23 -3.25 9.98
C ALA A 217 -6.67 -4.20 11.10
N GLY A 218 -7.96 -4.49 11.19
CA GLY A 218 -8.53 -5.43 12.16
C GLY A 218 -7.92 -6.84 12.01
N PHE A 219 -7.46 -7.44 13.11
CA PHE A 219 -6.75 -8.73 13.06
C PHE A 219 -7.64 -9.83 12.48
N ASP A 220 -8.86 -9.99 13.00
CA ASP A 220 -9.79 -11.04 12.57
C ASP A 220 -10.26 -10.82 11.13
N ASP A 221 -10.48 -9.56 10.71
CA ASP A 221 -10.80 -9.20 9.33
C ASP A 221 -9.70 -9.66 8.37
N LEU A 222 -8.44 -9.42 8.74
CA LEU A 222 -7.28 -9.85 7.96
C LEU A 222 -7.08 -11.37 7.95
N MET A 223 -7.30 -12.05 9.07
CA MET A 223 -7.21 -13.51 9.15
C MET A 223 -8.29 -14.19 8.31
N ASN A 224 -9.49 -13.63 8.27
CA ASN A 224 -10.58 -14.10 7.43
C ASN A 224 -10.26 -13.92 5.93
N PHE A 225 -9.65 -12.81 5.55
CA PHE A 225 -9.13 -12.61 4.19
C PHE A 225 -8.02 -13.60 3.85
N PHE A 226 -7.02 -13.72 4.71
CA PHE A 226 -5.87 -14.60 4.55
C PHE A 226 -6.26 -16.06 4.36
N ALA A 227 -7.22 -16.55 5.16
CA ALA A 227 -7.71 -17.93 5.07
C ALA A 227 -8.28 -18.26 3.69
N ARG A 228 -8.90 -17.27 3.02
CA ARG A 228 -9.57 -17.42 1.71
C ARG A 228 -8.65 -17.24 0.51
N LEU A 229 -7.41 -16.79 0.68
CA LEU A 229 -6.45 -16.70 -0.42
C LEU A 229 -6.17 -18.10 -0.97
N PRO A 230 -6.36 -18.35 -2.29
CA PRO A 230 -6.23 -19.69 -2.86
C PRO A 230 -4.78 -20.16 -3.04
N ASN A 231 -3.84 -19.21 -3.22
CA ASN A 231 -2.45 -19.58 -3.42
C ASN A 231 -1.84 -20.08 -2.11
N PRO A 232 -1.28 -21.32 -2.05
CA PRO A 232 -0.64 -21.85 -0.85
C PRO A 232 0.67 -21.12 -0.50
N ASP A 233 1.28 -20.40 -1.46
CA ASP A 233 2.41 -19.51 -1.22
C ASP A 233 1.94 -18.18 -0.62
N LYS A 234 1.44 -18.23 0.61
CA LYS A 234 0.93 -17.07 1.35
C LYS A 234 1.52 -16.99 2.75
N GLN A 235 1.73 -15.75 3.22
CA GLN A 235 2.26 -15.45 4.55
C GLN A 235 1.43 -14.39 5.25
N PHE A 236 1.39 -14.46 6.58
CA PHE A 236 0.85 -13.41 7.44
C PHE A 236 1.86 -13.08 8.53
N THR A 237 2.08 -11.81 8.79
CA THR A 237 2.99 -11.34 9.85
C THR A 237 2.42 -10.16 10.62
N VAL A 238 2.64 -10.17 11.93
CA VAL A 238 2.43 -9.02 12.80
C VAL A 238 3.80 -8.40 13.09
N MET A 239 3.91 -7.10 12.88
CA MET A 239 5.15 -6.35 13.05
C MET A 239 5.17 -5.64 14.40
N PRO A 240 6.06 -6.06 15.35
CA PRO A 240 6.07 -5.52 16.70
C PRO A 240 6.49 -4.04 16.71
N GLY A 241 5.83 -3.24 17.55
CA GLY A 241 6.11 -1.82 17.73
C GLY A 241 5.81 -0.96 16.49
N ILE A 242 5.01 -1.46 15.55
CA ILE A 242 4.57 -0.74 14.35
C ILE A 242 3.09 -0.37 14.49
N SER A 243 2.75 0.87 14.17
CA SER A 243 1.38 1.32 13.97
C SER A 243 1.03 1.35 12.47
N HIS A 244 0.22 2.30 12.01
CA HIS A 244 -0.28 2.29 10.62
C HIS A 244 0.75 2.67 9.54
N ALA A 245 1.65 3.61 9.82
CA ALA A 245 2.63 4.13 8.83
C ALA A 245 3.97 3.38 8.91
N SER A 246 4.03 2.15 8.43
CA SER A 246 5.08 1.17 8.70
C SER A 246 6.51 1.65 8.47
N PHE A 247 6.79 2.33 7.34
CA PHE A 247 8.16 2.76 7.00
C PHE A 247 8.68 3.97 7.79
N GLN A 248 7.79 4.76 8.39
CA GLN A 248 8.15 5.93 9.16
C GLN A 248 8.26 5.64 10.68
N GLN A 249 8.04 4.40 11.09
CA GLN A 249 8.12 3.96 12.49
C GLN A 249 9.58 3.74 12.95
N LYS A 250 9.80 3.63 14.27
CA LYS A 250 11.12 3.30 14.84
C LYS A 250 11.63 1.95 14.37
N ASN A 251 10.75 0.95 14.26
CA ASN A 251 11.07 -0.42 13.85
C ASN A 251 11.02 -0.63 12.32
N TYR A 252 11.16 0.41 11.51
CA TYR A 252 11.06 0.35 10.04
C TYR A 252 11.97 -0.69 9.36
N LEU A 253 13.16 -0.94 9.91
CA LEU A 253 14.06 -1.95 9.36
C LEU A 253 13.48 -3.37 9.45
N THR A 254 12.69 -3.66 10.49
CA THR A 254 11.93 -4.93 10.57
C THR A 254 10.99 -5.07 9.35
N VAL A 255 10.30 -4.00 9.00
CA VAL A 255 9.41 -3.98 7.82
C VAL A 255 10.18 -4.24 6.53
N TYR A 256 11.34 -3.57 6.37
CA TYR A 256 12.20 -3.76 5.20
C TYR A 256 12.68 -5.20 5.05
N HIS A 257 13.13 -5.81 6.15
CA HIS A 257 13.65 -7.19 6.13
C HIS A 257 12.56 -8.23 5.85
N ILE A 258 11.36 -8.06 6.41
CA ILE A 258 10.20 -8.92 6.13
C ILE A 258 9.85 -8.86 4.64
N LEU A 259 9.69 -7.64 4.12
CA LEU A 259 9.33 -7.41 2.72
C LEU A 259 10.42 -7.94 1.76
N HIS A 260 11.68 -7.67 2.07
CA HIS A 260 12.82 -8.15 1.28
C HIS A 260 12.88 -9.69 1.25
N SER A 261 12.73 -10.33 2.40
CA SER A 261 12.70 -11.80 2.49
C SER A 261 11.60 -12.38 1.60
N PHE A 262 10.41 -11.78 1.61
CA PHE A 262 9.30 -12.23 0.78
C PHE A 262 9.56 -12.01 -0.72
N PHE A 263 10.16 -10.87 -1.10
CA PHE A 263 10.41 -10.53 -2.50
C PHE A 263 11.61 -11.27 -3.11
N SER A 264 12.60 -11.68 -2.31
CA SER A 264 13.84 -12.29 -2.79
C SER A 264 13.91 -13.82 -2.63
N ARG A 265 12.93 -14.41 -1.93
CA ARG A 265 12.94 -15.88 -1.74
C ARG A 265 12.72 -16.62 -3.06
N PRO A 266 13.25 -17.85 -3.21
CA PRO A 266 12.98 -18.68 -4.38
C PRO A 266 11.50 -19.07 -4.46
N ASP A 267 11.04 -19.41 -5.64
CA ASP A 267 9.72 -19.98 -5.82
C ASP A 267 9.66 -21.39 -5.22
N PRO A 268 8.49 -21.81 -4.68
CA PRO A 268 8.31 -23.14 -4.15
C PRO A 268 8.57 -24.21 -5.22
N VAL A 269 9.39 -25.20 -4.90
CA VAL A 269 9.70 -26.31 -5.79
C VAL A 269 8.53 -27.27 -5.96
N TYR A 270 7.69 -27.36 -4.94
CA TYR A 270 6.50 -28.20 -4.90
C TYR A 270 5.29 -27.44 -4.33
N LEU A 271 4.15 -27.56 -5.01
CA LEU A 271 2.85 -27.08 -4.55
C LEU A 271 1.85 -28.23 -4.62
N THR A 272 1.02 -28.39 -3.57
CA THR A 272 0.06 -29.51 -3.45
C THR A 272 -1.14 -29.44 -4.40
N ALA A 273 -1.43 -28.26 -4.95
CA ALA A 273 -2.49 -28.05 -5.91
C ALA A 273 -1.97 -27.20 -7.08
N ALA A 274 -2.30 -27.63 -8.29
CA ALA A 274 -2.16 -26.76 -9.45
C ALA A 274 -3.15 -25.60 -9.30
N LEU A 275 -2.65 -24.37 -9.31
CA LEU A 275 -3.53 -23.20 -9.47
C LEU A 275 -4.22 -23.31 -10.81
N PRO A 276 -5.52 -22.91 -10.94
CA PRO A 276 -6.20 -22.91 -12.21
C PRO A 276 -5.37 -22.18 -13.25
N ALA A 277 -5.19 -22.79 -14.42
CA ALA A 277 -4.42 -22.22 -15.51
C ALA A 277 -4.88 -20.78 -15.76
N ARG A 278 -3.95 -19.84 -15.80
CA ARG A 278 -4.24 -18.46 -16.16
C ARG A 278 -4.97 -18.47 -17.48
N ARG A 279 -6.20 -17.98 -17.51
CA ARG A 279 -6.92 -17.82 -18.79
C ARG A 279 -6.15 -16.77 -19.57
N SER A 280 -5.46 -17.18 -20.64
CA SER A 280 -4.96 -16.24 -21.63
C SER A 280 -6.17 -15.52 -22.20
N SER A 281 -6.32 -14.24 -21.89
CA SER A 281 -7.25 -13.37 -22.61
C SER A 281 -6.77 -13.29 -24.05
N ALA A 282 -7.57 -13.89 -24.93
CA ALA A 282 -7.44 -13.70 -26.38
C ALA A 282 -7.84 -12.28 -26.75
#